data_9019c046938d1e3a3c277984ba908184
#
_entry.id   9019c046938d1e3a3c277984ba908184
#
_cell.length_a   1.000
_cell.length_b   1.000
_cell.length_c   1.000
_cell.angle_alpha   90.00
_cell.angle_beta   90.00
_cell.angle_gamma   90.00
#
_symmetry.space_group_name_H-M   'P 1'
#
loop_
_entity.id
_entity.type
_entity.pdbx_description
1 polymer ?
#
loop_
_entity_poly.entity_id
_entity_poly.type
_entity_poly.pdbx_seq_one_letter_code
_entity_poly.pdbx_strand_id
1 'polypeptide(L)'
;MTETAYVYSALRTPRSKGKADGTLHEVKPINLVTTLLNEMQQRHDLDTSRVDDVMLGCVAPVMEQGAVLPKIALQKAGWDESVPGAQLNRFCASGLDTFNTAAAKVASGWEELVCAGGYESMSRVPMGADGGPFSEDPETAIQTGFVPQGIGADLIATIEGFSRDDVDRFAVESQQRAAHARDSGWFDQSVVPVRDDNGITILERDDFIKPQTDLQTLSGLRASFEQMGSMAFDAVALKKYPQVEKIHHVHTPGNSSGIVDGASLVMLGNAQVGKDLGLEPRARVVSVALTATCPTIMLTGPGPASQKALAKAGMTIDDIDLVEINEAFASVALRLQKDLDVPDEKLNVVGGAIAMGHPLGATGGCLVSTVIDELERRQLKRALICMCVGGGMGIASIIERP
;
A
#
# COMPACT_ATOMS: atom_id res chain seq x y z
N MET A 1 -26.78 15.38 6.80
CA MET A 1 -26.14 15.57 5.48
C MET A 1 -24.76 14.91 5.60
N THR A 2 -24.34 14.15 4.62
CA THR A 2 -22.98 13.59 4.60
C THR A 2 -22.01 14.72 4.22
N GLU A 3 -20.95 14.90 5.00
CA GLU A 3 -19.91 15.87 4.72
C GLU A 3 -18.93 15.31 3.67
N THR A 4 -18.16 16.19 3.02
CA THR A 4 -17.09 15.75 2.11
C THR A 4 -15.80 15.61 2.91
N ALA A 5 -15.17 14.45 2.82
CA ALA A 5 -13.84 14.24 3.38
C ALA A 5 -12.78 14.74 2.37
N TYR A 6 -12.03 15.75 2.77
CA TYR A 6 -10.91 16.29 2.01
C TYR A 6 -9.58 15.76 2.53
N VAL A 7 -8.61 15.60 1.65
CA VAL A 7 -7.22 15.31 1.98
C VAL A 7 -6.44 16.61 1.93
N TYR A 8 -5.83 16.99 3.04
CA TYR A 8 -5.04 18.21 3.17
C TYR A 8 -3.54 17.96 3.06
N SER A 9 -3.08 16.78 3.50
CA SER A 9 -1.68 16.40 3.42
C SER A 9 -1.54 14.89 3.26
N ALA A 10 -0.50 14.46 2.55
CA ALA A 10 -0.16 13.06 2.39
C ALA A 10 1.36 12.92 2.35
N LEU A 11 1.91 12.26 3.38
CA LEU A 11 3.34 12.13 3.62
C LEU A 11 3.73 10.67 3.73
N ARG A 12 4.97 10.36 3.37
CA ARG A 12 5.58 9.06 3.60
C ARG A 12 7.08 9.18 3.90
N THR A 13 7.65 8.20 4.57
CA THR A 13 9.11 8.06 4.60
C THR A 13 9.61 7.52 3.27
N PRO A 14 10.89 7.69 2.94
CA PRO A 14 11.51 6.84 1.93
C PRO A 14 11.43 5.38 2.39
N ARG A 15 11.50 4.46 1.42
CA ARG A 15 11.46 3.01 1.63
C ARG A 15 12.84 2.42 1.47
N SER A 16 13.22 1.52 2.35
CA SER A 16 14.50 0.83 2.34
C SER A 16 14.33 -0.68 2.51
N LYS A 17 15.33 -1.44 2.05
CA LYS A 17 15.37 -2.90 2.13
C LYS A 17 15.04 -3.40 3.55
N GLY A 18 14.01 -4.25 3.66
CA GLY A 18 13.51 -4.82 4.92
C GLY A 18 14.35 -6.01 5.41
N LYS A 19 15.65 -5.80 5.60
CA LYS A 19 16.61 -6.79 6.12
C LYS A 19 17.61 -6.09 7.05
N ALA A 20 18.38 -6.88 7.81
CA ALA A 20 19.37 -6.37 8.76
C ALA A 20 20.44 -5.45 8.15
N ASP A 21 20.68 -5.56 6.84
CA ASP A 21 21.58 -4.70 6.07
C ASP A 21 20.85 -3.55 5.33
N GLY A 22 19.56 -3.32 5.62
CA GLY A 22 18.79 -2.19 5.08
C GLY A 22 19.08 -0.89 5.81
N THR A 23 19.06 0.23 5.09
CA THR A 23 19.39 1.56 5.64
C THR A 23 18.51 1.99 6.81
N LEU A 24 17.24 1.55 6.83
CA LEU A 24 16.30 1.87 7.92
C LEU A 24 16.30 0.86 9.07
N HIS A 25 17.11 -0.21 9.01
CA HIS A 25 17.10 -1.25 10.05
C HIS A 25 17.37 -0.73 11.45
N GLU A 26 18.28 0.23 11.62
CA GLU A 26 18.59 0.81 12.93
C GLU A 26 17.54 1.83 13.39
N VAL A 27 16.61 2.21 12.53
CA VAL A 27 15.52 3.13 12.87
C VAL A 27 14.36 2.35 13.48
N LYS A 28 14.00 2.66 14.72
CA LYS A 28 12.86 2.02 15.39
C LYS A 28 11.54 2.32 14.64
N PRO A 29 10.60 1.38 14.57
CA PRO A 29 9.30 1.62 13.91
C PRO A 29 8.59 2.89 14.40
N ILE A 30 8.64 3.15 15.71
CA ILE A 30 8.06 4.36 16.29
C ILE A 30 8.71 5.65 15.76
N ASN A 31 10.01 5.62 15.43
CA ASN A 31 10.71 6.78 14.90
C ASN A 31 10.31 7.07 13.45
N LEU A 32 9.98 6.07 12.65
CA LEU A 32 9.40 6.29 11.32
C LEU A 32 8.06 7.04 11.41
N VAL A 33 7.23 6.69 12.39
CA VAL A 33 5.94 7.34 12.62
C VAL A 33 6.14 8.76 13.17
N THR A 34 7.00 8.95 14.20
CA THR A 34 7.23 10.29 14.76
C THR A 34 7.89 11.25 13.78
N THR A 35 8.69 10.76 12.83
CA THR A 35 9.21 11.58 11.73
C THR A 35 8.08 12.22 10.95
N LEU A 36 7.04 11.45 10.60
CA LEU A 36 5.90 11.97 9.84
C LEU A 36 4.96 12.85 10.68
N LEU A 37 4.77 12.52 11.96
CA LEU A 37 3.98 13.34 12.90
C LEU A 37 4.60 14.72 13.06
N ASN A 38 5.91 14.77 13.29
CA ASN A 38 6.64 16.03 13.44
C ASN A 38 6.62 16.87 12.16
N GLU A 39 6.84 16.23 11.00
CA GLU A 39 6.76 16.92 9.70
C GLU A 39 5.35 17.45 9.43
N MET A 40 4.31 16.66 9.73
CA MET A 40 2.91 17.08 9.56
C MET A 40 2.61 18.32 10.40
N GLN A 41 3.00 18.31 11.67
CA GLN A 41 2.83 19.44 12.57
C GLN A 41 3.60 20.66 12.10
N GLN A 42 4.87 20.51 11.75
CA GLN A 42 5.74 21.63 11.35
C GLN A 42 5.30 22.23 10.01
N ARG A 43 4.97 21.38 9.02
CA ARG A 43 4.61 21.82 7.66
C ARG A 43 3.33 22.66 7.63
N HIS A 44 2.39 22.35 8.53
CA HIS A 44 1.09 23.00 8.57
C HIS A 44 0.89 23.92 9.78
N ASP A 45 1.90 24.17 10.59
CA ASP A 45 1.78 24.87 11.89
C ASP A 45 0.56 24.36 12.68
N LEU A 46 0.40 23.01 12.69
CA LEU A 46 -0.79 22.33 13.11
C LEU A 46 -0.96 22.41 14.63
N ASP A 47 -2.06 23.01 15.08
CA ASP A 47 -2.55 22.82 16.45
C ASP A 47 -3.02 21.38 16.62
N THR A 48 -2.19 20.53 17.23
CA THR A 48 -2.46 19.11 17.35
C THR A 48 -3.67 18.79 18.21
N SER A 49 -4.11 19.70 19.10
CA SER A 49 -5.34 19.54 19.89
C SER A 49 -6.63 19.50 19.04
N ARG A 50 -6.53 19.94 17.76
CA ARG A 50 -7.63 19.91 16.80
C ARG A 50 -7.78 18.55 16.08
N VAL A 51 -6.86 17.61 16.31
CA VAL A 51 -6.90 16.28 15.69
C VAL A 51 -7.74 15.33 16.55
N ASP A 52 -8.85 14.84 15.98
CA ASP A 52 -9.81 14.00 16.69
C ASP A 52 -9.32 12.54 16.84
N ASP A 53 -8.57 12.01 15.86
CA ASP A 53 -8.03 10.64 15.93
C ASP A 53 -6.83 10.45 15.00
N VAL A 54 -5.93 9.51 15.36
CA VAL A 54 -4.82 9.05 14.51
C VAL A 54 -4.91 7.53 14.36
N MET A 55 -5.25 7.07 13.15
CA MET A 55 -5.44 5.65 12.84
C MET A 55 -4.33 5.16 11.93
N LEU A 56 -3.48 4.23 12.40
CA LEU A 56 -2.40 3.68 11.58
C LEU A 56 -2.52 2.17 11.39
N GLY A 57 -2.31 1.74 10.14
CA GLY A 57 -2.25 0.35 9.74
C GLY A 57 -0.91 -0.29 10.09
N CYS A 58 -0.96 -1.53 10.59
CA CYS A 58 0.21 -2.38 10.82
C CYS A 58 -0.20 -3.83 10.68
N VAL A 59 0.56 -4.62 9.91
CA VAL A 59 0.21 -6.03 9.64
C VAL A 59 0.77 -6.97 10.69
N ALA A 60 1.97 -6.68 11.20
CA ALA A 60 2.55 -7.44 12.32
C ALA A 60 2.57 -6.57 13.59
N PRO A 61 1.41 -6.35 14.27
CA PRO A 61 1.28 -5.44 15.41
C PRO A 61 1.80 -6.09 16.71
N VAL A 62 3.03 -6.60 16.66
CA VAL A 62 3.69 -7.30 17.78
C VAL A 62 5.07 -6.69 18.03
N MET A 63 5.70 -7.06 19.15
CA MET A 63 7.03 -6.59 19.55
C MET A 63 7.11 -5.05 19.48
N GLU A 64 8.09 -4.49 18.76
CA GLU A 64 8.28 -3.04 18.62
C GLU A 64 7.16 -2.32 17.84
N GLN A 65 6.31 -3.06 17.15
CA GLN A 65 5.19 -2.54 16.38
C GLN A 65 3.83 -2.69 17.09
N GLY A 66 3.81 -3.30 18.27
CA GLY A 66 2.60 -3.59 19.03
C GLY A 66 2.16 -2.47 19.98
N ALA A 67 1.24 -2.83 20.86
CA ALA A 67 0.76 -2.00 21.99
C ALA A 67 0.17 -0.62 21.57
N VAL A 68 -0.59 -0.61 20.48
CA VAL A 68 -1.19 0.63 19.94
C VAL A 68 -0.12 1.71 19.72
N LEU A 69 0.94 1.35 18.99
CA LEU A 69 2.07 2.23 18.69
C LEU A 69 1.67 3.65 18.26
N PRO A 70 0.58 3.89 17.50
CA PRO A 70 0.14 5.25 17.15
C PRO A 70 -0.02 6.16 18.34
N LYS A 71 -0.70 5.71 19.42
CA LYS A 71 -0.84 6.54 20.63
C LYS A 71 0.48 6.83 21.32
N ILE A 72 1.37 5.84 21.38
CA ILE A 72 2.70 6.02 21.98
C ILE A 72 3.56 6.98 21.13
N ALA A 73 3.43 6.91 19.80
CA ALA A 73 4.12 7.82 18.87
C ALA A 73 3.65 9.27 19.02
N LEU A 74 2.35 9.51 19.23
CA LEU A 74 1.80 10.84 19.51
C LEU A 74 2.43 11.45 20.78
N GLN A 75 2.48 10.67 21.86
CA GLN A 75 3.13 11.10 23.12
C GLN A 75 4.62 11.39 22.91
N LYS A 76 5.32 10.54 22.17
CA LYS A 76 6.75 10.74 21.85
C LYS A 76 6.99 11.96 20.97
N ALA A 77 6.10 12.26 20.04
CA ALA A 77 6.17 13.43 19.15
C ALA A 77 5.75 14.74 19.87
N GLY A 78 5.24 14.67 21.10
CA GLY A 78 4.77 15.83 21.86
C GLY A 78 3.46 16.42 21.35
N TRP A 79 2.63 15.61 20.68
CA TRP A 79 1.29 16.03 20.32
C TRP A 79 0.41 16.15 21.55
N ASP A 80 -0.69 16.91 21.44
CA ASP A 80 -1.62 17.12 22.55
C ASP A 80 -2.08 15.79 23.17
N GLU A 81 -2.17 15.74 24.49
CA GLU A 81 -2.55 14.53 25.22
C GLU A 81 -3.97 14.04 24.93
N SER A 82 -4.84 14.95 24.49
CA SER A 82 -6.23 14.65 24.11
C SER A 82 -6.35 13.81 22.84
N VAL A 83 -5.32 13.80 21.97
CA VAL A 83 -5.34 13.06 20.70
C VAL A 83 -5.30 11.56 20.94
N PRO A 84 -6.35 10.79 20.61
CA PRO A 84 -6.34 9.33 20.69
C PRO A 84 -5.53 8.72 19.54
N GLY A 85 -5.29 7.42 19.62
CA GLY A 85 -4.61 6.68 18.56
C GLY A 85 -5.14 5.26 18.45
N ALA A 86 -5.26 4.75 17.24
CA ALA A 86 -5.73 3.40 16.95
C ALA A 86 -4.76 2.67 15.99
N GLN A 87 -4.65 1.36 16.18
CA GLN A 87 -3.89 0.47 15.32
C GLN A 87 -4.85 -0.51 14.64
N LEU A 88 -4.77 -0.64 13.32
CA LEU A 88 -5.67 -1.47 12.52
C LEU A 88 -4.89 -2.48 11.68
N ASN A 89 -5.39 -3.71 11.58
CA ASN A 89 -4.86 -4.74 10.71
C ASN A 89 -5.94 -5.23 9.73
N ARG A 90 -5.70 -5.03 8.44
CA ARG A 90 -6.37 -5.66 7.30
C ARG A 90 -5.32 -6.13 6.30
N PHE A 91 -4.30 -6.84 6.78
CA PHE A 91 -3.15 -7.26 5.97
C PHE A 91 -2.60 -6.09 5.11
N CYS A 92 -2.25 -6.36 3.86
CA CYS A 92 -1.68 -5.37 2.93
C CYS A 92 -2.50 -4.09 2.78
N ALA A 93 -3.82 -4.15 3.02
CA ALA A 93 -4.72 -2.99 2.91
C ALA A 93 -4.75 -2.09 4.16
N SER A 94 -4.07 -2.45 5.25
CA SER A 94 -4.23 -1.76 6.54
C SER A 94 -4.16 -0.23 6.43
N GLY A 95 -3.17 0.31 5.70
CA GLY A 95 -3.03 1.76 5.52
C GLY A 95 -4.09 2.40 4.62
N LEU A 96 -4.63 1.68 3.63
CA LEU A 96 -5.73 2.20 2.82
C LEU A 96 -7.08 2.05 3.55
N ASP A 97 -7.21 1.07 4.42
CA ASP A 97 -8.40 0.87 5.24
C ASP A 97 -8.50 1.93 6.36
N THR A 98 -7.36 2.33 6.96
CA THR A 98 -7.34 3.48 7.88
C THR A 98 -7.73 4.78 7.16
N PHE A 99 -7.21 5.00 5.95
CA PHE A 99 -7.60 6.14 5.11
C PHE A 99 -9.11 6.13 4.80
N ASN A 100 -9.66 4.99 4.37
CA ASN A 100 -11.09 4.85 4.08
C ASN A 100 -11.96 5.04 5.32
N THR A 101 -11.50 4.55 6.47
CA THR A 101 -12.19 4.70 7.76
C THR A 101 -12.18 6.15 8.24
N ALA A 102 -11.03 6.84 8.13
CA ALA A 102 -10.93 8.27 8.42
C ALA A 102 -11.86 9.10 7.54
N ALA A 103 -11.89 8.82 6.23
CA ALA A 103 -12.83 9.48 5.32
C ALA A 103 -14.28 9.22 5.70
N ALA A 104 -14.63 8.01 6.16
CA ALA A 104 -15.98 7.70 6.62
C ALA A 104 -16.34 8.42 7.94
N LYS A 105 -15.39 8.54 8.89
CA LYS A 105 -15.58 9.31 10.12
C LYS A 105 -15.87 10.78 9.82
N VAL A 106 -15.07 11.41 8.97
CA VAL A 106 -15.27 12.79 8.53
C VAL A 106 -16.61 12.92 7.78
N ALA A 107 -16.89 12.05 6.81
CA ALA A 107 -18.12 12.10 6.02
C ALA A 107 -19.40 11.87 6.85
N SER A 108 -19.32 11.14 7.95
CA SER A 108 -20.44 10.93 8.88
C SER A 108 -20.68 12.12 9.82
N GLY A 109 -19.70 13.04 9.92
CA GLY A 109 -19.71 14.14 10.89
C GLY A 109 -19.40 13.73 12.32
N TRP A 110 -18.81 12.53 12.53
CA TRP A 110 -18.35 12.10 13.85
C TRP A 110 -17.07 12.80 14.25
N GLU A 111 -16.17 13.01 13.28
CA GLU A 111 -14.87 13.67 13.48
C GLU A 111 -14.68 14.76 12.43
N GLU A 112 -13.93 15.79 12.75
CA GLU A 112 -13.64 16.92 11.86
C GLU A 112 -12.28 16.77 11.17
N LEU A 113 -11.26 16.31 11.93
CA LEU A 113 -9.87 16.17 11.47
C LEU A 113 -9.26 14.86 11.95
N VAL A 114 -8.91 13.98 11.03
CA VAL A 114 -8.36 12.65 11.32
C VAL A 114 -7.07 12.43 10.53
N CYS A 115 -6.03 11.89 11.19
CA CYS A 115 -4.85 11.40 10.50
C CYS A 115 -4.94 9.87 10.32
N ALA A 116 -4.59 9.41 9.12
CA ALA A 116 -4.60 8.00 8.74
C ALA A 116 -3.30 7.62 8.01
N GLY A 117 -3.06 6.34 7.83
CA GLY A 117 -1.86 5.85 7.15
C GLY A 117 -1.40 4.53 7.74
N GLY A 118 -0.10 4.33 7.88
CA GLY A 118 0.39 3.11 8.47
C GLY A 118 1.91 3.04 8.51
N TYR A 119 2.41 1.95 9.06
CA TYR A 119 3.84 1.69 9.19
C TYR A 119 4.11 0.19 9.14
N GLU A 120 5.29 -0.16 8.68
CA GLU A 120 5.83 -1.52 8.77
C GLU A 120 7.35 -1.44 8.73
N SER A 121 8.02 -2.09 9.69
CA SER A 121 9.47 -2.29 9.71
C SER A 121 9.75 -3.78 9.60
N MET A 122 9.77 -4.27 8.36
CA MET A 122 9.89 -5.70 8.06
C MET A 122 11.31 -6.22 8.30
N SER A 123 12.29 -5.32 8.43
CA SER A 123 13.66 -5.67 8.82
C SER A 123 13.79 -6.01 10.31
N ARG A 124 12.89 -5.46 11.16
CA ARG A 124 12.91 -5.62 12.63
C ARG A 124 11.84 -6.58 13.12
N VAL A 125 10.65 -6.52 12.53
CA VAL A 125 9.52 -7.41 12.84
C VAL A 125 9.16 -8.16 11.56
N PRO A 126 9.58 -9.43 11.42
CA PRO A 126 9.37 -10.20 10.21
C PRO A 126 7.88 -10.39 9.88
N MET A 127 7.56 -10.47 8.60
CA MET A 127 6.22 -10.83 8.14
C MET A 127 5.80 -12.18 8.73
N GLY A 128 4.57 -12.24 9.29
CA GLY A 128 4.04 -13.42 9.96
C GLY A 128 4.44 -13.55 11.44
N ALA A 129 5.18 -12.56 12.01
CA ALA A 129 5.52 -12.57 13.43
C ALA A 129 4.29 -12.47 14.37
N ASP A 130 3.15 -12.05 13.85
CA ASP A 130 1.86 -11.99 14.54
C ASP A 130 1.16 -13.37 14.59
N GLY A 131 1.68 -14.40 13.90
CA GLY A 131 1.11 -15.74 13.88
C GLY A 131 -0.25 -15.82 13.20
N GLY A 132 -1.14 -16.59 13.78
CA GLY A 132 -2.51 -16.71 13.35
C GLY A 132 -2.88 -18.04 12.69
N PRO A 133 -4.18 -18.31 12.49
CA PRO A 133 -4.66 -19.64 12.14
C PRO A 133 -4.25 -20.12 10.74
N PHE A 134 -3.88 -19.24 9.82
CA PHE A 134 -3.37 -19.66 8.51
C PHE A 134 -1.99 -20.33 8.59
N SER A 135 -1.16 -19.92 9.53
CA SER A 135 0.21 -20.43 9.69
C SER A 135 0.36 -21.44 10.82
N GLU A 136 -0.45 -21.34 11.89
CA GLU A 136 -0.26 -22.09 13.13
C GLU A 136 -1.30 -23.17 13.36
N ASP A 137 -2.43 -23.15 12.60
CA ASP A 137 -3.47 -24.16 12.67
C ASP A 137 -3.64 -24.88 11.32
N PRO A 138 -3.03 -26.08 11.17
CA PRO A 138 -3.10 -26.85 9.93
C PRO A 138 -4.52 -27.22 9.52
N GLU A 139 -5.43 -27.46 10.48
CA GLU A 139 -6.82 -27.80 10.19
C GLU A 139 -7.52 -26.61 9.52
N THR A 140 -7.41 -25.42 10.09
CA THR A 140 -7.97 -24.19 9.50
C THR A 140 -7.33 -23.87 8.14
N ALA A 141 -6.02 -24.03 7.98
CA ALA A 141 -5.32 -23.82 6.72
C ALA A 141 -5.86 -24.74 5.60
N ILE A 142 -6.08 -26.03 5.91
CA ILE A 142 -6.64 -26.99 4.96
C ILE A 142 -8.11 -26.69 4.65
N GLN A 143 -8.94 -26.41 5.66
CA GLN A 143 -10.37 -26.10 5.47
C GLN A 143 -10.60 -24.84 4.63
N THR A 144 -9.76 -23.81 4.80
CA THR A 144 -9.85 -22.56 4.06
C THR A 144 -9.19 -22.64 2.69
N GLY A 145 -8.46 -23.71 2.38
CA GLY A 145 -7.71 -23.85 1.13
C GLY A 145 -6.57 -22.81 1.03
N PHE A 146 -5.96 -22.48 2.17
CA PHE A 146 -4.88 -21.52 2.25
C PHE A 146 -3.65 -22.02 1.46
N VAL A 147 -3.09 -21.12 0.66
CA VAL A 147 -1.78 -21.27 0.03
C VAL A 147 -0.98 -19.98 0.20
N PRO A 148 0.35 -20.03 0.20
CA PRO A 148 1.19 -18.84 0.18
C PRO A 148 0.85 -17.92 -1.00
N GLN A 149 0.93 -16.60 -0.80
CA GLN A 149 0.51 -15.59 -1.79
C GLN A 149 1.13 -15.81 -3.17
N GLY A 150 2.40 -16.21 -3.24
CA GLY A 150 3.09 -16.43 -4.50
C GLY A 150 2.52 -17.59 -5.32
N ILE A 151 1.97 -18.63 -4.67
CA ILE A 151 1.22 -19.70 -5.35
C ILE A 151 -0.05 -19.12 -5.99
N GLY A 152 -0.77 -18.24 -5.26
CA GLY A 152 -1.93 -17.53 -5.82
C GLY A 152 -1.55 -16.64 -7.00
N ALA A 153 -0.42 -15.94 -6.92
CA ALA A 153 0.08 -15.11 -8.01
C ALA A 153 0.46 -15.94 -9.25
N ASP A 154 1.15 -17.07 -9.07
CA ASP A 154 1.47 -18.00 -10.16
C ASP A 154 0.22 -18.65 -10.76
N LEU A 155 -0.79 -18.92 -9.93
CA LEU A 155 -2.09 -19.40 -10.40
C LEU A 155 -2.83 -18.35 -11.24
N ILE A 156 -2.78 -17.08 -10.86
CA ILE A 156 -3.30 -15.96 -11.69
C ILE A 156 -2.58 -15.94 -13.03
N ALA A 157 -1.25 -15.96 -13.03
CA ALA A 157 -0.47 -15.94 -14.26
C ALA A 157 -0.81 -17.13 -15.16
N THR A 158 -0.98 -18.32 -14.58
CA THR A 158 -1.36 -19.54 -15.31
C THR A 158 -2.74 -19.43 -15.94
N ILE A 159 -3.74 -18.98 -15.18
CA ILE A 159 -5.14 -18.85 -15.67
C ILE A 159 -5.24 -17.79 -16.77
N GLU A 160 -4.54 -16.68 -16.61
CA GLU A 160 -4.57 -15.55 -17.56
C GLU A 160 -3.63 -15.74 -18.74
N GLY A 161 -2.75 -16.75 -18.71
CA GLY A 161 -1.76 -17.03 -19.75
C GLY A 161 -0.59 -16.06 -19.76
N PHE A 162 -0.30 -15.39 -18.64
CA PHE A 162 0.87 -14.52 -18.52
C PHE A 162 2.15 -15.35 -18.45
N SER A 163 3.03 -15.12 -19.42
CA SER A 163 4.33 -15.76 -19.47
C SER A 163 5.32 -15.14 -18.48
N ARG A 164 6.48 -15.79 -18.29
CA ARG A 164 7.60 -15.22 -17.55
C ARG A 164 8.05 -13.88 -18.14
N ASP A 165 8.09 -13.77 -19.47
CA ASP A 165 8.47 -12.54 -20.15
C ASP A 165 7.49 -11.40 -19.93
N ASP A 166 6.19 -11.69 -19.81
CA ASP A 166 5.19 -10.66 -19.54
C ASP A 166 5.35 -10.06 -18.15
N VAL A 167 5.52 -10.90 -17.12
CA VAL A 167 5.71 -10.43 -15.75
C VAL A 167 7.08 -9.75 -15.54
N ASP A 168 8.12 -10.19 -16.25
CA ASP A 168 9.43 -9.55 -16.21
C ASP A 168 9.43 -8.19 -16.93
N ARG A 169 8.74 -8.04 -18.08
CA ARG A 169 8.57 -6.73 -18.76
C ARG A 169 7.86 -5.72 -17.87
N PHE A 170 6.78 -6.12 -17.24
CA PHE A 170 6.07 -5.26 -16.28
C PHE A 170 7.02 -4.80 -15.17
N ALA A 171 7.84 -5.70 -14.62
CA ALA A 171 8.80 -5.37 -13.57
C ALA A 171 9.90 -4.40 -14.02
N VAL A 172 10.45 -4.59 -15.23
CA VAL A 172 11.42 -3.65 -15.81
C VAL A 172 10.81 -2.26 -15.96
N GLU A 173 9.58 -2.18 -16.46
CA GLU A 173 8.88 -0.91 -16.63
C GLU A 173 8.62 -0.23 -15.28
N SER A 174 8.17 -0.96 -14.26
CA SER A 174 8.01 -0.44 -12.89
C SER A 174 9.32 0.16 -12.36
N GLN A 175 10.46 -0.53 -12.54
CA GLN A 175 11.77 -0.04 -12.13
C GLN A 175 12.19 1.23 -12.87
N GLN A 176 11.98 1.28 -14.18
CA GLN A 176 12.35 2.44 -15.01
C GLN A 176 11.49 3.66 -14.67
N ARG A 177 10.16 3.48 -14.52
CA ARG A 177 9.24 4.54 -14.12
C ARG A 177 9.59 5.09 -12.74
N ALA A 178 9.85 4.22 -11.76
CA ALA A 178 10.21 4.62 -10.40
C ALA A 178 11.56 5.35 -10.33
N ALA A 179 12.56 4.87 -11.06
CA ALA A 179 13.87 5.53 -11.14
C ALA A 179 13.75 6.93 -11.76
N HIS A 180 13.02 7.04 -12.86
CA HIS A 180 12.78 8.32 -13.53
C HIS A 180 12.04 9.30 -12.60
N ALA A 181 10.97 8.87 -11.95
CA ALA A 181 10.19 9.70 -11.03
C ALA A 181 11.04 10.19 -9.86
N ARG A 182 11.80 9.29 -9.21
CA ARG A 182 12.71 9.63 -8.11
C ARG A 182 13.77 10.65 -8.54
N ASP A 183 14.44 10.39 -9.65
CA ASP A 183 15.57 11.22 -10.13
C ASP A 183 15.08 12.58 -10.70
N SER A 184 13.78 12.67 -11.04
CA SER A 184 13.11 13.92 -11.45
C SER A 184 12.48 14.69 -10.27
N GLY A 185 12.59 14.22 -9.03
CA GLY A 185 12.04 14.89 -7.85
C GLY A 185 10.50 14.83 -7.74
N TRP A 186 9.84 13.90 -8.44
CA TRP A 186 8.37 13.83 -8.44
C TRP A 186 7.77 13.36 -7.12
N PHE A 187 8.58 12.83 -6.22
CA PHE A 187 8.19 12.41 -4.87
C PHE A 187 8.56 13.42 -3.77
N ASP A 188 9.23 14.53 -4.11
CA ASP A 188 9.81 15.44 -3.10
C ASP A 188 8.76 16.11 -2.21
N GLN A 189 7.51 16.25 -2.70
CA GLN A 189 6.42 16.83 -1.92
C GLN A 189 5.93 15.91 -0.80
N SER A 190 5.93 14.60 -1.03
CA SER A 190 5.41 13.61 -0.09
C SER A 190 6.48 12.88 0.71
N VAL A 191 7.70 12.75 0.19
CA VAL A 191 8.78 12.04 0.88
C VAL A 191 9.43 12.90 1.94
N VAL A 192 9.43 12.42 3.17
CA VAL A 192 10.04 13.07 4.33
C VAL A 192 11.34 12.35 4.68
N PRO A 193 12.50 13.00 4.60
CA PRO A 193 13.78 12.39 4.98
C PRO A 193 13.77 11.87 6.43
N VAL A 194 14.27 10.66 6.62
CA VAL A 194 14.47 10.08 7.95
C VAL A 194 15.82 10.54 8.49
N ARG A 195 15.81 11.09 9.69
CA ARG A 195 16.99 11.61 10.39
C ARG A 195 17.18 10.92 11.72
N ASP A 196 18.40 10.92 12.22
CA ASP A 196 18.69 10.51 13.59
C ASP A 196 18.34 11.62 14.60
N ASP A 197 18.52 11.32 15.89
CA ASP A 197 18.22 12.25 16.99
C ASP A 197 19.16 13.49 16.99
N ASN A 198 20.25 13.48 16.22
CA ASN A 198 21.16 14.61 16.02
C ASN A 198 20.85 15.41 14.75
N GLY A 199 19.82 15.02 14.00
CA GLY A 199 19.42 15.66 12.76
C GLY A 199 20.21 15.20 11.52
N ILE A 200 21.07 14.18 11.64
CA ILE A 200 21.83 13.63 10.52
C ILE A 200 20.88 12.79 9.66
N THR A 201 20.88 13.05 8.36
CA THR A 201 20.06 12.30 7.42
C THR A 201 20.53 10.85 7.31
N ILE A 202 19.65 9.90 7.65
CA ILE A 202 19.84 8.45 7.46
C ILE A 202 19.45 8.05 6.05
N LEU A 203 18.26 8.49 5.61
CA LEU A 203 17.73 8.19 4.27
C LEU A 203 16.82 9.34 3.80
N GLU A 204 17.05 9.86 2.60
CA GLU A 204 16.29 10.98 2.02
C GLU A 204 15.39 10.58 0.84
N ARG A 205 15.63 9.42 0.21
CA ARG A 205 14.90 8.93 -0.97
C ARG A 205 14.85 7.42 -0.99
N ASP A 206 13.89 6.85 -1.73
CA ASP A 206 13.75 5.40 -1.89
C ASP A 206 15.05 4.77 -2.42
N ASP A 207 15.66 3.88 -1.63
CA ASP A 207 16.93 3.22 -1.97
C ASP A 207 16.76 1.79 -2.53
N PHE A 208 15.53 1.28 -2.55
CA PHE A 208 15.25 -0.07 -3.06
C PHE A 208 15.19 -0.15 -4.59
N ILE A 209 14.99 0.98 -5.28
CA ILE A 209 14.89 1.08 -6.74
C ILE A 209 16.20 0.64 -7.41
N LYS A 210 16.08 -0.19 -8.44
CA LYS A 210 17.21 -0.75 -9.22
C LYS A 210 17.12 -0.28 -10.68
N PRO A 211 17.60 0.91 -11.01
CA PRO A 211 17.40 1.54 -12.32
C PRO A 211 18.03 0.76 -13.49
N GLN A 212 19.01 -0.10 -13.21
CA GLN A 212 19.69 -0.94 -14.21
C GLN A 212 19.03 -2.29 -14.45
N THR A 213 17.84 -2.52 -13.88
CA THR A 213 17.09 -3.77 -14.11
C THR A 213 16.69 -3.90 -15.58
N ASP A 214 17.02 -5.04 -16.18
CA ASP A 214 16.66 -5.40 -17.55
C ASP A 214 16.12 -6.84 -17.65
N LEU A 215 15.57 -7.18 -18.80
CA LEU A 215 15.01 -8.52 -19.05
C LEU A 215 16.06 -9.62 -18.96
N GLN A 216 17.29 -9.36 -19.38
CA GLN A 216 18.36 -10.35 -19.34
C GLN A 216 18.69 -10.72 -17.88
N THR A 217 18.80 -9.73 -17.02
CA THR A 217 19.04 -9.93 -15.59
C THR A 217 17.89 -10.67 -14.93
N LEU A 218 16.64 -10.30 -15.23
CA LEU A 218 15.45 -10.93 -14.63
C LEU A 218 15.28 -12.38 -15.11
N SER A 219 15.50 -12.68 -16.39
CA SER A 219 15.34 -14.02 -16.95
C SER A 219 16.24 -15.07 -16.28
N GLY A 220 17.38 -14.66 -15.74
CA GLY A 220 18.30 -15.52 -14.99
C GLY A 220 17.84 -15.88 -13.57
N LEU A 221 16.80 -15.24 -13.05
CA LEU A 221 16.29 -15.52 -11.70
C LEU A 221 15.44 -16.80 -11.68
N ARG A 222 15.58 -17.59 -10.59
CA ARG A 222 14.76 -18.78 -10.38
C ARG A 222 13.37 -18.40 -9.88
N ALA A 223 12.36 -19.17 -10.26
CA ALA A 223 11.01 -19.04 -9.72
C ALA A 223 11.02 -19.25 -8.20
N SER A 224 10.40 -18.31 -7.47
CA SER A 224 10.46 -18.28 -6.00
C SER A 224 9.59 -19.33 -5.33
N PHE A 225 8.50 -19.75 -5.99
CA PHE A 225 7.46 -20.55 -5.36
C PHE A 225 7.36 -21.97 -5.88
N GLU A 226 8.13 -22.36 -6.89
CA GLU A 226 8.13 -23.70 -7.49
C GLU A 226 8.41 -24.81 -6.45
N GLN A 227 9.44 -24.63 -5.61
CA GLN A 227 9.77 -25.61 -4.58
C GLN A 227 8.64 -25.73 -3.54
N MET A 228 8.09 -24.60 -3.09
CA MET A 228 6.98 -24.55 -2.15
C MET A 228 5.71 -25.17 -2.73
N GLY A 229 5.40 -24.89 -4.00
CA GLY A 229 4.29 -25.49 -4.73
C GLY A 229 4.39 -27.01 -4.77
N SER A 230 5.56 -27.55 -5.13
CA SER A 230 5.80 -28.98 -5.24
C SER A 230 5.68 -29.72 -3.89
N MET A 231 5.84 -29.06 -2.74
CA MET A 231 5.69 -29.68 -1.42
C MET A 231 4.25 -30.08 -1.07
N ALA A 232 3.25 -29.29 -1.49
CA ALA A 232 1.82 -29.61 -1.34
C ALA A 232 0.90 -28.47 -1.86
N PHE A 233 1.37 -27.22 -1.91
CA PHE A 233 0.48 -26.05 -2.10
C PHE A 233 -0.12 -25.99 -3.49
N ASP A 234 0.58 -26.46 -4.53
CA ASP A 234 0.00 -26.60 -5.87
C ASP A 234 -1.19 -27.55 -5.87
N ALA A 235 -1.09 -28.68 -5.16
CA ALA A 235 -2.19 -29.65 -5.07
C ALA A 235 -3.42 -29.04 -4.37
N VAL A 236 -3.24 -28.21 -3.35
CA VAL A 236 -4.33 -27.47 -2.69
C VAL A 236 -4.99 -26.50 -3.67
N ALA A 237 -4.20 -25.71 -4.41
CA ALA A 237 -4.70 -24.77 -5.39
C ALA A 237 -5.42 -25.46 -6.55
N LEU A 238 -4.85 -26.53 -7.12
CA LEU A 238 -5.44 -27.30 -8.23
C LEU A 238 -6.72 -28.00 -7.82
N LYS A 239 -6.85 -28.45 -6.58
CA LYS A 239 -8.12 -28.99 -6.05
C LYS A 239 -9.26 -27.97 -6.14
N LYS A 240 -8.95 -26.69 -5.91
CA LYS A 240 -9.92 -25.59 -5.98
C LYS A 240 -10.16 -25.12 -7.41
N TYR A 241 -9.16 -25.28 -8.29
CA TYR A 241 -9.16 -24.86 -9.70
C TYR A 241 -8.91 -26.07 -10.63
N PRO A 242 -9.84 -27.05 -10.69
CA PRO A 242 -9.62 -28.30 -11.41
C PRO A 242 -9.52 -28.14 -12.93
N GLN A 243 -9.86 -26.98 -13.47
CA GLN A 243 -9.66 -26.63 -14.88
C GLN A 243 -8.18 -26.31 -15.21
N VAL A 244 -7.32 -26.13 -14.21
CA VAL A 244 -5.88 -25.90 -14.36
C VAL A 244 -5.16 -27.23 -14.17
N GLU A 245 -4.45 -27.69 -15.20
CA GLU A 245 -3.71 -28.95 -15.14
C GLU A 245 -2.44 -28.84 -14.29
N LYS A 246 -1.73 -27.71 -14.43
CA LYS A 246 -0.47 -27.44 -13.75
C LYS A 246 -0.28 -25.93 -13.53
N ILE A 247 0.26 -25.53 -12.38
CA ILE A 247 0.66 -24.14 -12.12
C ILE A 247 2.03 -23.88 -12.77
N HIS A 248 2.13 -22.83 -13.56
CA HIS A 248 3.38 -22.34 -14.14
C HIS A 248 3.98 -21.28 -13.21
N HIS A 249 5.10 -21.59 -12.58
CA HIS A 249 5.77 -20.68 -11.67
C HIS A 249 6.61 -19.66 -12.43
N VAL A 250 6.15 -18.42 -12.48
CA VAL A 250 6.79 -17.32 -13.22
C VAL A 250 7.30 -16.21 -12.29
N HIS A 251 6.83 -16.18 -11.03
CA HIS A 251 7.23 -15.13 -10.11
C HIS A 251 8.58 -15.40 -9.46
N THR A 252 9.38 -14.32 -9.42
CA THR A 252 10.75 -14.28 -8.87
C THR A 252 10.87 -13.07 -7.95
N PRO A 253 11.99 -12.92 -7.20
CA PRO A 253 12.24 -11.70 -6.45
C PRO A 253 12.30 -10.42 -7.31
N GLY A 254 12.48 -10.57 -8.64
CA GLY A 254 12.60 -9.45 -9.57
C GLY A 254 11.27 -8.91 -10.09
N ASN A 255 10.18 -9.71 -10.05
CA ASN A 255 8.85 -9.34 -10.53
C ASN A 255 7.76 -9.47 -9.45
N SER A 256 8.20 -9.43 -8.20
CA SER A 256 7.38 -9.40 -6.97
C SER A 256 7.76 -8.18 -6.14
N SER A 257 6.85 -7.71 -5.29
CA SER A 257 7.12 -6.57 -4.40
C SER A 257 8.29 -6.82 -3.45
N GLY A 258 9.10 -5.80 -3.22
CA GLY A 258 10.18 -5.86 -2.26
C GLY A 258 9.69 -5.84 -0.81
N ILE A 259 10.36 -6.61 0.05
CA ILE A 259 10.22 -6.50 1.51
C ILE A 259 11.02 -5.28 1.95
N VAL A 260 10.37 -4.28 2.55
CA VAL A 260 10.97 -2.99 2.91
C VAL A 260 10.41 -2.45 4.22
N ASP A 261 11.10 -1.46 4.77
CA ASP A 261 10.65 -0.64 5.89
C ASP A 261 10.07 0.68 5.38
N GLY A 262 9.06 1.22 6.05
CA GLY A 262 8.49 2.53 5.73
C GLY A 262 7.25 2.88 6.55
N ALA A 263 6.87 4.15 6.48
CA ALA A 263 5.66 4.68 7.10
C ALA A 263 4.96 5.69 6.17
N SER A 264 3.68 5.91 6.41
CA SER A 264 2.86 6.92 5.71
C SER A 264 1.88 7.59 6.67
N LEU A 265 1.55 8.85 6.40
CA LEU A 265 0.61 9.65 7.18
C LEU A 265 -0.17 10.59 6.27
N VAL A 266 -1.50 10.52 6.33
CA VAL A 266 -2.42 11.31 5.51
C VAL A 266 -3.38 12.04 6.44
N MET A 267 -3.55 13.34 6.25
CA MET A 267 -4.46 14.18 7.03
C MET A 267 -5.74 14.43 6.25
N LEU A 268 -6.87 14.04 6.83
CA LEU A 268 -8.21 14.19 6.27
C LEU A 268 -9.08 15.06 7.20
N GLY A 269 -9.93 15.87 6.61
CA GLY A 269 -10.89 16.65 7.39
C GLY A 269 -12.07 17.15 6.57
N ASN A 270 -13.06 17.76 7.24
CA ASN A 270 -14.16 18.44 6.57
C ASN A 270 -13.74 19.83 6.05
N ALA A 271 -14.61 20.48 5.28
CA ALA A 271 -14.30 21.80 4.71
C ALA A 271 -14.15 22.89 5.79
N GLN A 272 -14.87 22.78 6.91
CA GLN A 272 -14.83 23.77 7.97
C GLN A 272 -13.49 23.76 8.70
N VAL A 273 -13.01 22.57 9.12
CA VAL A 273 -11.73 22.45 9.82
C VAL A 273 -10.55 22.88 8.93
N GLY A 274 -10.62 22.56 7.62
CA GLY A 274 -9.62 23.06 6.67
C GLY A 274 -9.54 24.59 6.62
N LYS A 275 -10.71 25.23 6.55
CA LYS A 275 -10.79 26.70 6.56
C LYS A 275 -10.28 27.29 7.89
N ASP A 276 -10.65 26.70 9.02
CA ASP A 276 -10.26 27.18 10.36
C ASP A 276 -8.74 27.10 10.57
N LEU A 277 -8.09 26.08 9.99
CA LEU A 277 -6.66 25.84 10.07
C LEU A 277 -5.87 26.44 8.88
N GLY A 278 -6.55 27.12 7.93
CA GLY A 278 -5.89 27.67 6.75
C GLY A 278 -5.31 26.63 5.80
N LEU A 279 -5.89 25.43 5.74
CA LEU A 279 -5.44 24.33 4.92
C LEU A 279 -6.18 24.32 3.58
N GLU A 280 -5.41 24.14 2.50
CA GLU A 280 -5.99 23.98 1.16
C GLU A 280 -6.18 22.48 0.82
N PRO A 281 -7.37 22.08 0.33
CA PRO A 281 -7.63 20.68 0.02
C PRO A 281 -6.87 20.27 -1.26
N ARG A 282 -6.08 19.19 -1.17
CA ARG A 282 -5.35 18.59 -2.28
C ARG A 282 -6.21 17.58 -3.07
N ALA A 283 -7.09 16.88 -2.35
CA ALA A 283 -8.03 15.94 -2.94
C ALA A 283 -9.30 15.84 -2.10
N ARG A 284 -10.35 15.23 -2.64
CA ARG A 284 -11.52 14.75 -1.89
C ARG A 284 -11.71 13.25 -2.11
N VAL A 285 -12.23 12.56 -1.11
CA VAL A 285 -12.60 11.15 -1.23
C VAL A 285 -14.00 11.05 -1.85
N VAL A 286 -14.07 10.38 -3.01
CA VAL A 286 -15.31 10.25 -3.78
C VAL A 286 -16.05 8.97 -3.42
N SER A 287 -15.32 7.85 -3.37
CA SER A 287 -15.90 6.53 -3.11
C SER A 287 -14.86 5.57 -2.55
N VAL A 288 -15.33 4.65 -1.71
CA VAL A 288 -14.50 3.57 -1.15
C VAL A 288 -15.25 2.24 -1.22
N ALA A 289 -14.50 1.15 -1.40
CA ALA A 289 -15.07 -0.19 -1.48
C ALA A 289 -14.15 -1.26 -0.89
N LEU A 290 -14.79 -2.26 -0.29
CA LEU A 290 -14.18 -3.51 0.17
C LEU A 290 -14.92 -4.66 -0.49
N THR A 291 -14.17 -5.71 -0.86
CA THR A 291 -14.70 -6.97 -1.41
C THR A 291 -13.91 -8.14 -0.87
N ALA A 292 -14.38 -9.33 -1.15
CA ALA A 292 -13.64 -10.57 -0.99
C ALA A 292 -13.90 -11.50 -2.17
N THR A 293 -12.90 -12.29 -2.52
CA THR A 293 -12.91 -13.31 -3.57
C THR A 293 -12.45 -14.64 -3.01
N CYS A 294 -12.15 -15.63 -3.86
CA CYS A 294 -11.66 -16.93 -3.42
C CYS A 294 -10.32 -16.78 -2.66
N PRO A 295 -10.22 -17.25 -1.40
CA PRO A 295 -9.01 -17.11 -0.59
C PRO A 295 -7.81 -17.89 -1.12
N THR A 296 -8.02 -18.93 -1.93
CA THR A 296 -6.93 -19.77 -2.48
C THR A 296 -6.15 -19.00 -3.56
N ILE A 297 -6.82 -18.41 -4.56
CA ILE A 297 -6.15 -17.53 -5.54
C ILE A 297 -5.78 -16.18 -4.94
N MET A 298 -6.46 -15.77 -3.89
CA MET A 298 -6.20 -14.68 -2.96
C MET A 298 -6.15 -13.28 -3.57
N LEU A 299 -5.46 -13.07 -4.68
CA LEU A 299 -5.01 -11.75 -5.11
C LEU A 299 -5.87 -11.11 -6.21
N THR A 300 -7.07 -11.65 -6.45
CA THR A 300 -8.02 -11.15 -7.48
C THR A 300 -9.01 -10.10 -6.98
N GLY A 301 -8.91 -9.70 -5.70
CA GLY A 301 -9.80 -8.73 -5.08
C GLY A 301 -9.81 -7.30 -5.67
N PRO A 302 -8.70 -6.77 -6.25
CA PRO A 302 -8.66 -5.40 -6.78
C PRO A 302 -9.72 -5.12 -7.86
N GLY A 303 -9.93 -6.01 -8.81
CA GLY A 303 -10.94 -5.84 -9.88
C GLY A 303 -12.34 -5.60 -9.32
N PRO A 304 -12.92 -6.56 -8.57
CA PRO A 304 -14.25 -6.39 -7.95
C PRO A 304 -14.35 -5.20 -6.98
N ALA A 305 -13.29 -4.87 -6.24
CA ALA A 305 -13.28 -3.71 -5.35
C ALA A 305 -13.37 -2.41 -6.15
N SER A 306 -12.60 -2.30 -7.23
CA SER A 306 -12.60 -1.15 -8.14
C SER A 306 -13.94 -0.97 -8.84
N GLN A 307 -14.51 -2.05 -9.39
CA GLN A 307 -15.84 -2.02 -10.00
C GLN A 307 -16.92 -1.56 -9.01
N LYS A 308 -16.84 -2.03 -7.76
CA LYS A 308 -17.76 -1.60 -6.70
C LYS A 308 -17.57 -0.13 -6.33
N ALA A 309 -16.33 0.38 -6.27
CA ALA A 309 -16.06 1.78 -5.99
C ALA A 309 -16.57 2.69 -7.13
N LEU A 310 -16.31 2.32 -8.39
CA LEU A 310 -16.81 3.01 -9.58
C LEU A 310 -18.33 3.06 -9.60
N ALA A 311 -19.00 1.93 -9.38
CA ALA A 311 -20.47 1.86 -9.35
C ALA A 311 -21.08 2.76 -8.27
N LYS A 312 -20.48 2.80 -7.05
CA LYS A 312 -20.91 3.70 -5.98
C LYS A 312 -20.74 5.19 -6.34
N ALA A 313 -19.71 5.51 -7.11
CA ALA A 313 -19.46 6.87 -7.59
C ALA A 313 -20.33 7.25 -8.80
N GLY A 314 -21.04 6.29 -9.42
CA GLY A 314 -21.73 6.49 -10.69
C GLY A 314 -20.76 6.74 -11.85
N MET A 315 -19.55 6.15 -11.79
CA MET A 315 -18.45 6.32 -12.73
C MET A 315 -18.12 5.02 -13.46
N THR A 316 -17.42 5.16 -14.57
CA THR A 316 -16.76 4.08 -15.31
C THR A 316 -15.24 4.27 -15.23
N ILE A 317 -14.47 3.32 -15.77
CA ILE A 317 -13.01 3.45 -15.82
C ILE A 317 -12.56 4.61 -16.73
N ASP A 318 -13.37 5.00 -17.71
CA ASP A 318 -13.08 6.13 -18.60
C ASP A 318 -13.06 7.48 -17.86
N ASP A 319 -13.79 7.58 -16.76
CA ASP A 319 -13.82 8.77 -15.89
C ASP A 319 -12.56 8.92 -15.02
N ILE A 320 -11.66 7.90 -15.02
CA ILE A 320 -10.46 7.82 -14.20
C ILE A 320 -9.24 8.18 -15.05
N ASP A 321 -8.45 9.12 -14.56
CA ASP A 321 -7.23 9.58 -15.23
C ASP A 321 -6.00 8.73 -14.86
N LEU A 322 -5.92 8.29 -13.59
CA LEU A 322 -4.82 7.46 -13.06
C LEU A 322 -5.38 6.25 -12.30
N VAL A 323 -4.74 5.13 -12.50
CA VAL A 323 -5.00 3.89 -11.75
C VAL A 323 -3.72 3.47 -11.05
N GLU A 324 -3.77 3.40 -9.73
CA GLU A 324 -2.64 2.99 -8.89
C GLU A 324 -3.01 1.70 -8.16
N ILE A 325 -2.39 0.60 -8.57
CA ILE A 325 -2.50 -0.69 -7.90
C ILE A 325 -1.22 -1.03 -7.16
N ASN A 326 -1.34 -1.57 -5.94
CA ASN A 326 -0.18 -2.16 -5.30
C ASN A 326 0.35 -3.36 -6.09
N GLU A 327 1.59 -3.27 -6.54
CA GLU A 327 2.28 -4.32 -7.30
C GLU A 327 2.81 -5.41 -6.35
N ALA A 328 1.91 -6.12 -5.65
CA ALA A 328 2.35 -7.25 -4.82
C ALA A 328 3.11 -8.29 -5.65
N PHE A 329 2.60 -8.55 -6.87
CA PHE A 329 3.20 -9.37 -7.92
C PHE A 329 2.80 -8.78 -9.27
N ALA A 330 3.62 -8.94 -10.30
CA ALA A 330 3.33 -8.40 -11.62
C ALA A 330 2.00 -8.94 -12.21
N SER A 331 1.70 -10.23 -12.01
CA SER A 331 0.44 -10.83 -12.48
C SER A 331 -0.81 -10.19 -11.86
N VAL A 332 -0.71 -9.63 -10.66
CA VAL A 332 -1.84 -8.96 -9.98
C VAL A 332 -2.18 -7.65 -10.69
N ALA A 333 -1.16 -6.87 -11.04
CA ALA A 333 -1.34 -5.62 -11.78
C ALA A 333 -1.83 -5.87 -13.20
N LEU A 334 -1.22 -6.81 -13.93
CA LEU A 334 -1.66 -7.24 -15.27
C LEU A 334 -3.09 -7.77 -15.28
N ARG A 335 -3.50 -8.50 -14.21
CA ARG A 335 -4.88 -8.98 -14.08
C ARG A 335 -5.85 -7.83 -13.87
N LEU A 336 -5.56 -6.86 -13.01
CA LEU A 336 -6.40 -5.68 -12.84
C LEU A 336 -6.54 -4.90 -14.14
N GLN A 337 -5.42 -4.69 -14.83
CA GLN A 337 -5.39 -4.02 -16.12
C GLN A 337 -6.37 -4.66 -17.11
N LYS A 338 -6.36 -5.99 -17.20
CA LYS A 338 -7.26 -6.76 -18.03
C LYS A 338 -8.72 -6.71 -17.54
N ASP A 339 -8.94 -6.80 -16.22
CA ASP A 339 -10.30 -6.80 -15.63
C ASP A 339 -11.06 -5.49 -15.86
N LEU A 340 -10.34 -4.36 -15.98
CA LEU A 340 -10.90 -3.02 -16.12
C LEU A 340 -10.59 -2.36 -17.47
N ASP A 341 -9.84 -3.02 -18.34
CA ASP A 341 -9.37 -2.47 -19.62
C ASP A 341 -8.61 -1.15 -19.45
N VAL A 342 -7.66 -1.12 -18.48
CA VAL A 342 -6.87 0.09 -18.14
C VAL A 342 -5.74 0.27 -19.16
N PRO A 343 -5.65 1.43 -19.83
CA PRO A 343 -4.51 1.74 -20.70
C PRO A 343 -3.19 1.84 -19.92
N ASP A 344 -2.08 1.39 -20.54
CA ASP A 344 -0.74 1.38 -19.90
C ASP A 344 -0.30 2.74 -19.38
N GLU A 345 -0.66 3.82 -20.09
CA GLU A 345 -0.31 5.19 -19.73
C GLU A 345 -1.07 5.73 -18.51
N LYS A 346 -2.09 5.01 -18.03
CA LYS A 346 -2.84 5.35 -16.80
C LYS A 346 -2.43 4.50 -15.61
N LEU A 347 -1.78 3.34 -15.83
CA LEU A 347 -1.48 2.36 -14.79
C LEU A 347 -0.09 2.62 -14.18
N ASN A 348 -0.02 2.79 -12.85
CA ASN A 348 1.23 2.88 -12.07
C ASN A 348 2.31 3.73 -12.77
N VAL A 349 1.93 4.94 -13.15
CA VAL A 349 2.69 5.83 -14.07
C VAL A 349 4.06 6.26 -13.55
N VAL A 350 4.33 6.06 -12.26
CA VAL A 350 5.62 6.35 -11.60
C VAL A 350 6.26 5.08 -11.01
N GLY A 351 5.88 3.91 -11.53
CA GLY A 351 6.28 2.61 -10.98
C GLY A 351 5.55 2.30 -9.67
N GLY A 352 5.83 1.15 -9.08
CA GLY A 352 5.13 0.68 -7.90
C GLY A 352 5.98 -0.16 -6.95
N ALA A 353 5.34 -1.08 -6.24
CA ALA A 353 5.95 -1.85 -5.16
C ALA A 353 7.02 -2.86 -5.61
N ILE A 354 7.04 -3.27 -6.87
CA ILE A 354 8.13 -4.09 -7.42
C ILE A 354 9.44 -3.29 -7.39
N ALA A 355 9.38 -2.02 -7.73
CA ALA A 355 10.54 -1.13 -7.73
C ALA A 355 10.83 -0.54 -6.35
N MET A 356 9.82 -0.03 -5.68
CA MET A 356 9.97 0.77 -4.46
C MET A 356 9.74 -0.02 -3.16
N GLY A 357 9.19 -1.25 -3.26
CA GLY A 357 8.87 -2.09 -2.12
C GLY A 357 7.47 -1.85 -1.52
N HIS A 358 7.08 -2.80 -0.65
CA HIS A 358 5.76 -2.89 -0.05
C HIS A 358 5.85 -3.00 1.48
N PRO A 359 6.03 -1.87 2.20
CA PRO A 359 5.94 -1.86 3.67
C PRO A 359 4.46 -2.03 4.03
N LEU A 360 4.05 -3.27 4.34
CA LEU A 360 2.67 -3.77 4.31
C LEU A 360 1.63 -2.77 4.84
N GLY A 361 1.74 -2.41 6.13
CA GLY A 361 0.81 -1.49 6.78
C GLY A 361 0.84 -0.05 6.25
N ALA A 362 1.99 0.39 5.73
CA ALA A 362 2.17 1.76 5.25
C ALA A 362 1.71 1.96 3.79
N THR A 363 1.66 0.89 3.00
CA THR A 363 1.55 0.99 1.54
C THR A 363 0.32 1.76 1.09
N GLY A 364 -0.83 1.57 1.75
CA GLY A 364 -2.05 2.29 1.36
C GLY A 364 -1.90 3.81 1.38
N GLY A 365 -1.29 4.38 2.43
CA GLY A 365 -1.00 5.81 2.49
C GLY A 365 0.10 6.24 1.52
N CYS A 366 1.08 5.37 1.22
CA CYS A 366 2.07 5.64 0.17
C CYS A 366 1.43 5.76 -1.22
N LEU A 367 0.46 4.90 -1.55
CA LEU A 367 -0.27 4.99 -2.82
C LEU A 367 -1.11 6.28 -2.88
N VAL A 368 -1.77 6.66 -1.78
CA VAL A 368 -2.52 7.92 -1.70
C VAL A 368 -1.61 9.12 -1.96
N SER A 369 -0.42 9.18 -1.32
CA SER A 369 0.52 10.29 -1.54
C SER A 369 1.02 10.34 -2.98
N THR A 370 1.40 9.20 -3.55
CA THR A 370 1.86 9.08 -4.95
C THR A 370 0.81 9.61 -5.93
N VAL A 371 -0.44 9.19 -5.75
CA VAL A 371 -1.53 9.57 -6.66
C VAL A 371 -1.85 11.05 -6.56
N ILE A 372 -1.88 11.63 -5.36
CA ILE A 372 -2.13 13.07 -5.18
C ILE A 372 -1.04 13.89 -5.86
N ASP A 373 0.23 13.55 -5.64
CA ASP A 373 1.37 14.24 -6.27
C ASP A 373 1.27 14.17 -7.81
N GLU A 374 0.88 13.02 -8.38
CA GLU A 374 0.74 12.85 -9.82
C GLU A 374 -0.49 13.57 -10.41
N LEU A 375 -1.64 13.58 -9.71
CA LEU A 375 -2.80 14.37 -10.12
C LEU A 375 -2.47 15.87 -10.18
N GLU A 376 -1.75 16.37 -9.19
CA GLU A 376 -1.30 17.78 -9.15
C GLU A 376 -0.27 18.08 -10.24
N ARG A 377 0.78 17.25 -10.34
CA ARG A 377 1.87 17.45 -11.30
C ARG A 377 1.40 17.43 -12.75
N ARG A 378 0.48 16.49 -13.08
CA ARG A 378 -0.08 16.33 -14.44
C ARG A 378 -1.32 17.15 -14.70
N GLN A 379 -1.83 17.89 -13.70
CA GLN A 379 -3.09 18.64 -13.80
C GLN A 379 -4.29 17.75 -14.16
N LEU A 380 -4.28 16.50 -13.65
CA LEU A 380 -5.33 15.51 -13.83
C LEU A 380 -6.35 15.61 -12.68
N LYS A 381 -7.48 14.94 -12.83
CA LYS A 381 -8.62 15.13 -11.93
C LYS A 381 -8.87 13.98 -11.00
N ARG A 382 -8.94 12.74 -11.51
CA ARG A 382 -9.42 11.57 -10.76
C ARG A 382 -8.44 10.42 -10.78
N ALA A 383 -8.37 9.73 -9.64
CA ALA A 383 -7.59 8.52 -9.55
C ALA A 383 -8.33 7.42 -8.79
N LEU A 384 -8.08 6.18 -9.22
CA LEU A 384 -8.49 4.95 -8.58
C LEU A 384 -7.26 4.31 -7.92
N ILE A 385 -7.35 4.07 -6.62
CA ILE A 385 -6.32 3.37 -5.83
C ILE A 385 -6.88 2.03 -5.42
N CYS A 386 -6.14 0.93 -5.63
CA CYS A 386 -6.60 -0.38 -5.20
C CYS A 386 -5.47 -1.31 -4.77
N MET A 387 -5.82 -2.31 -3.97
CA MET A 387 -4.88 -3.29 -3.44
C MET A 387 -5.51 -4.66 -3.34
N CYS A 388 -4.71 -5.70 -3.63
CA CYS A 388 -5.00 -7.06 -3.19
C CYS A 388 -4.65 -7.22 -1.72
N VAL A 389 -5.32 -8.16 -1.05
CA VAL A 389 -5.24 -8.31 0.41
C VAL A 389 -5.23 -9.78 0.76
N GLY A 390 -4.44 -10.15 1.75
CA GLY A 390 -4.42 -11.51 2.29
C GLY A 390 -5.82 -12.04 2.58
N GLY A 391 -6.02 -13.36 2.43
CA GLY A 391 -7.32 -14.01 2.64
C GLY A 391 -8.35 -13.79 1.52
N GLY A 392 -7.94 -13.29 0.37
CA GLY A 392 -8.82 -13.09 -0.80
C GLY A 392 -9.60 -11.77 -0.78
N MET A 393 -9.24 -10.82 0.07
CA MET A 393 -9.89 -9.52 0.10
C MET A 393 -9.35 -8.57 -0.96
N GLY A 394 -10.11 -7.51 -1.24
CA GLY A 394 -9.73 -6.38 -2.09
C GLY A 394 -10.27 -5.06 -1.56
N ILE A 395 -9.53 -4.00 -1.76
CA ILE A 395 -9.89 -2.64 -1.34
C ILE A 395 -9.69 -1.67 -2.50
N ALA A 396 -10.54 -0.67 -2.60
CA ALA A 396 -10.41 0.42 -3.57
C ALA A 396 -10.89 1.75 -3.01
N SER A 397 -10.29 2.83 -3.49
CA SER A 397 -10.65 4.21 -3.16
C SER A 397 -10.59 5.06 -4.43
N ILE A 398 -11.57 5.93 -4.65
CA ILE A 398 -11.55 6.93 -5.71
C ILE A 398 -11.37 8.28 -5.04
N ILE A 399 -10.36 9.02 -5.47
CA ILE A 399 -10.11 10.39 -5.05
C ILE A 399 -10.18 11.33 -6.25
N GLU A 400 -10.55 12.57 -5.98
CA GLU A 400 -10.67 13.61 -7.00
C GLU A 400 -9.98 14.89 -6.51
N ARG A 401 -9.18 15.51 -7.37
CA ARG A 401 -8.62 16.85 -7.12
C ARG A 401 -9.76 17.89 -7.17
N PRO A 402 -9.82 18.85 -6.24
CA PRO A 402 -10.85 19.88 -6.16
C PRO A 402 -10.98 20.74 -7.41
#